data_953fb15c60826403dec05d30f48c54cd
#
_entry.id   953fb15c60826403dec05d30f48c54cd
#
_cell.length_a   1.000
_cell.length_b   1.000
_cell.length_c   1.000
_cell.angle_alpha   90.00
_cell.angle_beta   90.00
_cell.angle_gamma   90.00
#
_symmetry.space_group_name_H-M   'P 1'
#
loop_
_entity.id
_entity.type
_entity.pdbx_description
1 polymer ?
#
loop_
_entity_poly.entity_id
_entity_poly.type
_entity_poly.pdbx_seq_one_letter_code
_entity_poly.pdbx_strand_id
1 'polypeptide(L)'
;MKKYDRHSIRLKGYDYSCKGLYFVTVCVQDRKQLLGNIMEGIMEINDIGELVQQEWLSIEQRFPVVLHESTIMPNHFHAIIELVGAGLCSARIGDLREIDKRAEQSPAPTVGDVVCAFKSLSTKHYNRHWHYPKGHRLWQRNYYEHIIRNYDDYDRISCYIHHNPGRWEEDMFYG
;
A
#
# COMPACT_ATOMS: atom_id res chain seq x y z
N MET A 1 26.82 1.03 -22.45
CA MET A 1 25.71 0.64 -21.57
C MET A 1 25.73 1.52 -20.32
N LYS A 2 24.79 2.45 -20.16
CA LYS A 2 24.70 3.26 -18.94
C LYS A 2 24.20 2.36 -17.80
N LYS A 3 25.04 2.11 -16.80
CA LYS A 3 24.66 1.47 -15.54
C LYS A 3 23.62 2.37 -14.88
N TYR A 4 22.36 1.94 -14.82
CA TYR A 4 21.33 2.61 -14.02
C TYR A 4 21.71 2.41 -12.55
N ASP A 5 22.18 3.47 -11.94
CA ASP A 5 22.45 3.51 -10.52
C ASP A 5 21.10 3.47 -9.78
N ARG A 6 20.83 2.36 -9.14
CA ARG A 6 19.57 2.13 -8.41
C ARG A 6 19.70 2.80 -7.06
N HIS A 7 19.36 4.07 -6.94
CA HIS A 7 19.16 4.66 -5.63
C HIS A 7 17.93 4.00 -4.97
N SER A 8 18.19 3.22 -3.93
CA SER A 8 17.14 2.76 -3.02
C SER A 8 16.60 4.01 -2.31
N ILE A 9 15.28 4.24 -2.37
CA ILE A 9 14.59 5.31 -1.66
C ILE A 9 14.60 5.04 -0.14
N ARG A 10 14.98 3.81 0.26
CA ARG A 10 15.04 3.38 1.65
C ARG A 10 16.22 4.05 2.38
N LEU A 11 15.94 4.55 3.56
CA LEU A 11 16.97 5.09 4.47
C LEU A 11 17.99 3.99 4.81
N LYS A 12 19.26 4.26 4.50
CA LYS A 12 20.36 3.33 4.77
C LYS A 12 20.51 3.15 6.28
N GLY A 13 20.39 1.92 6.77
CA GLY A 13 20.51 1.58 8.20
C GLY A 13 19.25 1.70 9.04
N TYR A 14 18.09 2.01 8.44
CA TYR A 14 16.80 1.95 9.14
C TYR A 14 16.22 0.53 9.07
N ASP A 15 15.77 0.02 10.22
CA ASP A 15 15.11 -1.29 10.31
C ASP A 15 13.61 -1.14 10.04
N TYR A 16 13.19 -1.50 8.83
CA TYR A 16 11.81 -1.44 8.36
C TYR A 16 10.89 -2.55 8.93
N SER A 17 11.41 -3.39 9.83
CA SER A 17 10.61 -4.32 10.65
C SER A 17 10.19 -3.70 11.99
N CYS A 18 10.68 -2.50 12.32
CA CYS A 18 10.29 -1.78 13.51
C CYS A 18 8.82 -1.35 13.45
N LYS A 19 8.15 -1.40 14.62
CA LYS A 19 6.85 -0.77 14.81
C LYS A 19 6.87 0.67 14.33
N GLY A 20 5.84 1.10 13.65
CA GLY A 20 5.73 2.49 13.18
C GLY A 20 4.68 2.67 12.10
N LEU A 21 4.44 3.93 11.80
CA LEU A 21 3.53 4.39 10.76
C LEU A 21 4.32 4.72 9.50
N TYR A 22 3.81 4.24 8.38
CA TYR A 22 4.45 4.41 7.07
C TYR A 22 3.42 4.88 6.05
N PHE A 23 3.74 5.96 5.38
CA PHE A 23 3.01 6.38 4.20
C PHE A 23 3.60 5.72 2.96
N VAL A 24 2.75 5.17 2.11
CA VAL A 24 3.16 4.50 0.87
C VAL A 24 2.39 5.05 -0.33
N THR A 25 3.07 5.11 -1.49
CA THR A 25 2.45 5.43 -2.77
C THR A 25 2.81 4.36 -3.79
N VAL A 26 1.81 3.77 -4.42
CA VAL A 26 1.96 2.71 -5.42
C VAL A 26 1.35 3.18 -6.74
N CYS A 27 2.17 3.32 -7.78
CA CYS A 27 1.73 3.81 -9.08
C CYS A 27 1.36 2.67 -10.03
N VAL A 28 0.32 2.88 -10.82
CA VAL A 28 -0.05 2.01 -11.94
C VAL A 28 1.06 2.02 -12.99
N GLN A 29 1.23 0.89 -13.67
CA GLN A 29 2.22 0.74 -14.74
C GLN A 29 2.01 1.80 -15.82
N ASP A 30 3.09 2.48 -16.19
CA ASP A 30 3.11 3.58 -17.18
C ASP A 30 2.19 4.77 -16.82
N ARG A 31 1.81 4.92 -15.55
CA ARG A 31 0.89 5.94 -15.03
C ARG A 31 -0.48 5.98 -15.73
N LYS A 32 -0.92 4.86 -16.26
CA LYS A 32 -2.23 4.77 -16.90
C LYS A 32 -3.34 4.98 -15.88
N GLN A 33 -4.33 5.79 -16.24
CA GLN A 33 -5.52 6.03 -15.42
C GLN A 33 -6.46 4.82 -15.54
N LEU A 34 -6.19 3.76 -14.75
CA LEU A 34 -6.93 2.50 -14.82
C LEU A 34 -7.93 2.32 -13.67
N LEU A 35 -7.82 3.09 -12.58
CA LEU A 35 -8.53 2.79 -11.34
C LEU A 35 -9.86 3.54 -11.22
N GLY A 36 -10.14 4.46 -12.13
CA GLY A 36 -11.33 5.30 -12.16
C GLY A 36 -11.01 6.70 -12.65
N ASN A 37 -11.95 7.63 -12.44
CA ASN A 37 -11.84 9.02 -12.88
C ASN A 37 -12.17 9.96 -11.71
N ILE A 38 -11.72 11.22 -11.83
CA ILE A 38 -12.13 12.28 -10.90
C ILE A 38 -13.16 13.15 -11.59
N MET A 39 -14.32 13.29 -10.96
CA MET A 39 -15.40 14.17 -11.39
C MET A 39 -15.72 15.14 -10.25
N GLU A 40 -15.67 16.45 -10.55
CA GLU A 40 -15.95 17.52 -9.57
C GLU A 40 -15.13 17.41 -8.27
N GLY A 41 -13.86 16.93 -8.38
CA GLY A 41 -12.97 16.77 -7.23
C GLY A 41 -13.23 15.50 -6.40
N ILE A 42 -14.11 14.61 -6.85
CA ILE A 42 -14.44 13.34 -6.20
C ILE A 42 -13.91 12.18 -7.05
N MET A 43 -13.23 11.23 -6.41
CA MET A 43 -12.76 10.02 -7.09
C MET A 43 -13.92 9.03 -7.24
N GLU A 44 -14.26 8.72 -8.49
CA GLU A 44 -15.18 7.65 -8.86
C GLU A 44 -14.36 6.43 -9.30
N ILE A 45 -14.27 5.44 -8.42
CA ILE A 45 -13.55 4.20 -8.72
C ILE A 45 -14.39 3.32 -9.66
N ASN A 46 -13.69 2.61 -10.56
CA ASN A 46 -14.29 1.59 -11.42
C ASN A 46 -14.04 0.18 -10.86
N ASP A 47 -14.45 -0.85 -11.59
CA ASP A 47 -14.29 -2.26 -11.18
C ASP A 47 -12.83 -2.62 -10.83
N ILE A 48 -11.83 -1.99 -11.50
CA ILE A 48 -10.41 -2.21 -11.19
C ILE A 48 -10.05 -1.52 -9.88
N GLY A 49 -10.54 -0.29 -9.67
CA GLY A 49 -10.39 0.44 -8.42
C GLY A 49 -11.03 -0.30 -7.24
N GLU A 50 -12.24 -0.85 -7.42
CA GLU A 50 -12.91 -1.66 -6.41
C GLU A 50 -12.11 -2.91 -6.06
N LEU A 51 -11.58 -3.63 -7.06
CA LEU A 51 -10.71 -4.77 -6.85
C LEU A 51 -9.46 -4.38 -6.03
N VAL A 52 -8.83 -3.27 -6.38
CA VAL A 52 -7.66 -2.75 -5.66
C VAL A 52 -8.00 -2.43 -4.20
N GLN A 53 -9.15 -1.79 -3.96
CA GLN A 53 -9.63 -1.46 -2.62
C GLN A 53 -9.88 -2.73 -1.78
N GLN A 54 -10.55 -3.72 -2.35
CA GLN A 54 -10.82 -4.99 -1.67
C GLN A 54 -9.53 -5.74 -1.31
N GLU A 55 -8.56 -5.78 -2.24
CA GLU A 55 -7.26 -6.39 -1.96
C GLU A 55 -6.49 -5.66 -0.88
N TRP A 56 -6.57 -4.31 -0.84
CA TRP A 56 -5.98 -3.53 0.23
C TRP A 56 -6.58 -3.87 1.59
N LEU A 57 -7.90 -3.85 1.70
CA LEU A 57 -8.59 -4.18 2.95
C LEU A 57 -8.34 -5.62 3.42
N SER A 58 -8.03 -6.55 2.50
CA SER A 58 -7.70 -7.94 2.84
C SER A 58 -6.31 -8.09 3.49
N ILE A 59 -5.47 -7.08 3.45
CA ILE A 59 -4.09 -7.12 3.97
C ILE A 59 -4.06 -7.37 5.47
N GLU A 60 -4.95 -6.77 6.25
CA GLU A 60 -5.03 -6.99 7.71
C GLU A 60 -5.31 -8.44 8.11
N GLN A 61 -5.89 -9.23 7.21
CA GLN A 61 -6.13 -10.66 7.45
C GLN A 61 -4.87 -11.51 7.26
N ARG A 62 -3.82 -10.94 6.65
CA ARG A 62 -2.59 -11.65 6.25
C ARG A 62 -1.37 -11.19 7.01
N PHE A 63 -1.38 -9.96 7.50
CA PHE A 63 -0.26 -9.32 8.16
C PHE A 63 -0.71 -8.68 9.48
N PRO A 64 0.13 -8.67 10.50
CA PRO A 64 -0.12 -7.95 11.75
C PRO A 64 0.09 -6.44 11.53
N VAL A 65 -0.83 -5.80 10.86
CA VAL A 65 -0.82 -4.38 10.53
C VAL A 65 -2.16 -3.74 10.86
N VAL A 66 -2.17 -2.42 11.03
CA VAL A 66 -3.40 -1.61 11.04
C VAL A 66 -3.37 -0.73 9.81
N LEU A 67 -4.47 -0.73 9.07
CA LEU A 67 -4.67 0.14 7.92
C LEU A 67 -5.32 1.43 8.40
N HIS A 68 -4.69 2.55 8.10
CA HIS A 68 -5.21 3.90 8.34
C HIS A 68 -5.78 4.48 7.04
N GLU A 69 -5.74 5.81 6.89
CA GLU A 69 -6.25 6.51 5.73
C GLU A 69 -5.63 6.01 4.43
N SER A 70 -6.47 5.84 3.43
CA SER A 70 -6.06 5.50 2.09
C SER A 70 -6.95 6.14 1.04
N THR A 71 -6.40 6.38 -0.13
CA THR A 71 -7.15 6.87 -1.29
C THR A 71 -6.68 6.23 -2.57
N ILE A 72 -7.64 5.87 -3.41
CA ILE A 72 -7.38 5.46 -4.78
C ILE A 72 -7.45 6.71 -5.65
N MET A 73 -6.46 6.88 -6.51
CA MET A 73 -6.38 7.94 -7.52
C MET A 73 -6.42 7.29 -8.90
N PRO A 74 -6.70 8.01 -9.98
CA PRO A 74 -6.85 7.39 -11.30
C PRO A 74 -5.68 6.49 -11.72
N ASN A 75 -4.45 6.83 -11.35
CA ASN A 75 -3.23 6.13 -11.78
C ASN A 75 -2.28 5.72 -10.64
N HIS A 76 -2.71 5.89 -9.38
CA HIS A 76 -1.93 5.49 -8.22
C HIS A 76 -2.80 5.28 -6.97
N PHE A 77 -2.19 4.81 -5.91
CA PHE A 77 -2.81 4.53 -4.62
C PHE A 77 -1.93 5.05 -3.49
N HIS A 78 -2.52 5.75 -2.55
CA HIS A 78 -1.90 6.21 -1.31
C HIS A 78 -2.48 5.50 -0.11
N ALA A 79 -1.64 5.17 0.87
CA ALA A 79 -2.09 4.65 2.14
C ALA A 79 -1.12 4.91 3.29
N ILE A 80 -1.65 4.94 4.51
CA ILE A 80 -0.89 4.86 5.75
C ILE A 80 -1.05 3.45 6.32
N ILE A 81 0.07 2.81 6.66
CA ILE A 81 0.15 1.48 7.27
C ILE A 81 0.86 1.61 8.61
N GLU A 82 0.31 1.02 9.65
CA GLU A 82 0.98 0.82 10.92
C GLU A 82 1.45 -0.64 11.05
N LEU A 83 2.76 -0.83 11.27
CA LEU A 83 3.31 -2.12 11.64
C LEU A 83 3.21 -2.30 13.16
N VAL A 84 2.40 -3.23 13.63
CA VAL A 84 2.15 -3.47 15.06
C VAL A 84 3.09 -4.48 15.69
N GLY A 85 4.20 -4.82 15.07
CA GLY A 85 5.24 -5.70 15.63
C GLY A 85 4.73 -7.07 16.12
N ALA A 86 5.61 -8.05 16.25
CA ALA A 86 5.30 -9.44 16.58
C ALA A 86 4.60 -9.72 17.96
N GLY A 87 4.27 -8.69 18.74
CA GLY A 87 3.68 -8.82 20.07
C GLY A 87 2.20 -8.49 20.22
N LEU A 88 1.52 -8.00 19.15
CA LEU A 88 0.10 -7.61 19.19
C LEU A 88 -0.61 -8.08 17.94
N CYS A 89 -0.56 -9.36 17.62
CA CYS A 89 -1.60 -9.95 16.79
C CYS A 89 -2.92 -9.78 17.54
N SER A 90 -3.84 -9.08 16.88
CA SER A 90 -5.15 -8.71 17.39
C SER A 90 -5.79 -9.87 18.15
N ALA A 91 -5.73 -9.83 19.48
CA ALA A 91 -6.66 -10.54 20.30
C ALA A 91 -8.04 -9.91 20.10
N ARG A 92 -8.74 -10.29 19.04
CA ARG A 92 -10.19 -10.31 19.11
C ARG A 92 -10.52 -11.21 20.26
N ILE A 93 -11.03 -10.61 21.33
CA ILE A 93 -11.57 -11.27 22.51
C ILE A 93 -12.39 -12.49 22.05
N GLY A 94 -11.88 -13.70 22.24
CA GLY A 94 -12.69 -14.89 22.00
C GLY A 94 -12.01 -16.23 21.75
N ASP A 95 -10.70 -16.36 21.58
CA ASP A 95 -10.09 -17.69 21.47
C ASP A 95 -8.67 -17.75 22.05
N LEU A 96 -8.62 -18.06 23.35
CA LEU A 96 -7.40 -18.52 24.03
C LEU A 96 -7.20 -20.02 23.73
N ARG A 97 -6.78 -20.36 22.50
CA ARG A 97 -6.32 -21.71 22.20
C ARG A 97 -5.10 -21.66 21.29
N GLU A 98 -3.98 -22.06 21.90
CA GLU A 98 -2.71 -22.44 21.27
C GLU A 98 -2.10 -21.40 20.32
N ILE A 99 -1.30 -20.51 20.88
CA ILE A 99 -0.28 -19.76 20.15
C ILE A 99 0.66 -20.81 19.55
N ASP A 100 0.56 -20.99 18.23
CA ASP A 100 1.45 -21.89 17.48
C ASP A 100 2.89 -21.37 17.63
N LYS A 101 3.72 -22.16 18.33
CA LYS A 101 5.15 -21.87 18.56
C LYS A 101 5.98 -21.70 17.27
N ARG A 102 5.39 -21.89 16.09
CA ARG A 102 6.00 -21.62 14.79
C ARG A 102 5.99 -20.13 14.41
N ALA A 103 5.10 -19.32 15.00
CA ALA A 103 5.04 -17.87 14.75
C ALA A 103 6.22 -17.10 15.36
N GLU A 104 6.90 -17.67 16.36
CA GLU A 104 8.05 -17.03 17.03
C GLU A 104 9.36 -17.08 16.21
N GLN A 105 9.41 -17.79 15.08
CA GLN A 105 10.62 -17.96 14.27
C GLN A 105 10.61 -17.21 12.93
N SER A 106 9.52 -16.56 12.56
CA SER A 106 9.50 -15.74 11.35
C SER A 106 9.86 -14.30 11.68
N PRO A 107 10.78 -13.67 10.91
CA PRO A 107 11.06 -12.25 11.09
C PRO A 107 9.77 -11.44 10.91
N ALA A 108 9.61 -10.39 11.72
CA ALA A 108 8.45 -9.51 11.61
C ALA A 108 8.33 -8.95 10.17
N PRO A 109 7.11 -8.89 9.60
CA PRO A 109 6.93 -8.40 8.24
C PRO A 109 7.35 -6.94 8.13
N THR A 110 8.00 -6.60 7.04
CA THR A 110 8.37 -5.22 6.70
C THR A 110 7.25 -4.56 5.89
N VAL A 111 7.25 -3.22 5.80
CA VAL A 111 6.38 -2.49 4.86
C VAL A 111 6.54 -3.01 3.43
N GLY A 112 7.79 -3.38 3.06
CA GLY A 112 8.08 -3.97 1.76
C GLY A 112 7.33 -5.26 1.50
N ASP A 113 7.22 -6.14 2.49
CA ASP A 113 6.49 -7.42 2.37
C ASP A 113 5.00 -7.17 2.19
N VAL A 114 4.43 -6.23 2.96
CA VAL A 114 3.02 -5.82 2.86
C VAL A 114 2.71 -5.26 1.48
N VAL A 115 3.49 -4.29 1.01
CA VAL A 115 3.31 -3.67 -0.32
C VAL A 115 3.54 -4.69 -1.45
N CYS A 116 4.53 -5.57 -1.33
CA CYS A 116 4.76 -6.64 -2.30
C CYS A 116 3.58 -7.61 -2.38
N ALA A 117 3.01 -8.01 -1.24
CA ALA A 117 1.83 -8.87 -1.19
C ALA A 117 0.62 -8.19 -1.84
N PHE A 118 0.32 -6.94 -1.45
CA PHE A 118 -0.75 -6.14 -2.05
C PHE A 118 -0.63 -6.04 -3.57
N LYS A 119 0.54 -5.66 -4.08
CA LYS A 119 0.79 -5.54 -5.52
C LYS A 119 0.68 -6.87 -6.25
N SER A 120 1.14 -7.94 -5.64
CA SER A 120 1.09 -9.28 -6.23
C SER A 120 -0.33 -9.80 -6.30
N LEU A 121 -1.10 -9.67 -5.23
CA LEU A 121 -2.48 -10.16 -5.14
C LEU A 121 -3.40 -9.38 -6.08
N SER A 122 -3.37 -8.04 -6.01
CA SER A 122 -4.18 -7.20 -6.88
C SER A 122 -3.84 -7.41 -8.37
N THR A 123 -2.55 -7.56 -8.73
CA THR A 123 -2.13 -7.91 -10.11
C THR A 123 -2.65 -9.28 -10.52
N LYS A 124 -2.56 -10.28 -9.63
CA LYS A 124 -3.04 -11.65 -9.91
C LYS A 124 -4.54 -11.67 -10.19
N HIS A 125 -5.33 -10.99 -9.34
CA HIS A 125 -6.77 -10.93 -9.49
C HIS A 125 -7.17 -10.07 -10.70
N TYR A 126 -6.52 -8.95 -10.94
CA TYR A 126 -6.67 -8.15 -12.14
C TYR A 126 -6.43 -8.97 -13.41
N ASN A 127 -5.29 -9.65 -13.52
CA ASN A 127 -4.97 -10.47 -14.70
C ASN A 127 -5.97 -11.62 -14.90
N ARG A 128 -6.45 -12.23 -13.82
CA ARG A 128 -7.46 -13.30 -13.88
C ARG A 128 -8.80 -12.79 -14.39
N HIS A 129 -9.25 -11.65 -13.87
CA HIS A 129 -10.56 -11.11 -14.19
C HIS A 129 -10.65 -10.58 -15.62
N TRP A 130 -9.63 -9.86 -16.07
CA TRP A 130 -9.57 -9.28 -17.42
C TRP A 130 -8.80 -10.13 -18.44
N HIS A 131 -8.48 -11.39 -18.10
CA HIS A 131 -7.82 -12.35 -19.00
C HIS A 131 -6.47 -11.87 -19.58
N TYR A 132 -5.71 -11.08 -18.84
CA TYR A 132 -4.37 -10.66 -19.27
C TYR A 132 -3.36 -11.81 -19.23
N PRO A 133 -2.36 -11.82 -20.12
CA PRO A 133 -1.35 -12.88 -20.16
C PRO A 133 -0.49 -12.87 -18.89
N LYS A 134 0.09 -14.02 -18.58
CA LYS A 134 1.05 -14.15 -17.47
C LYS A 134 2.20 -13.15 -17.63
N GLY A 135 2.49 -12.41 -16.58
CA GLY A 135 3.55 -11.38 -16.56
C GLY A 135 3.08 -9.97 -16.87
N HIS A 136 1.79 -9.79 -17.22
CA HIS A 136 1.22 -8.44 -17.30
C HIS A 136 1.27 -7.75 -15.92
N ARG A 137 1.60 -6.46 -15.90
CA ARG A 137 1.82 -5.70 -14.68
C ARG A 137 0.74 -4.64 -14.50
N LEU A 138 0.07 -4.67 -13.36
CA LEU A 138 -0.82 -3.59 -12.94
C LEU A 138 0.00 -2.41 -12.39
N TRP A 139 1.04 -2.69 -11.60
CA TRP A 139 1.81 -1.71 -10.85
C TRP A 139 3.23 -1.53 -11.40
N GLN A 140 3.78 -0.33 -11.25
CA GLN A 140 5.21 -0.09 -11.43
C GLN A 140 6.02 -0.94 -10.47
N ARG A 141 7.28 -1.22 -10.80
CA ARG A 141 8.15 -2.08 -10.00
C ARG A 141 8.39 -1.52 -8.61
N ASN A 142 8.70 -0.23 -8.52
CA ASN A 142 8.99 0.45 -7.27
C ASN A 142 7.71 1.04 -6.66
N TYR A 143 7.83 1.52 -5.43
CA TYR A 143 6.82 2.30 -4.73
C TYR A 143 7.54 3.36 -3.90
N TYR A 144 6.85 4.42 -3.51
CA TYR A 144 7.37 5.43 -2.60
C TYR A 144 6.96 5.07 -1.17
N GLU A 145 7.87 5.29 -0.21
CA GLU A 145 7.59 5.15 1.22
C GLU A 145 8.17 6.32 2.02
N HIS A 146 7.45 6.71 3.06
CA HIS A 146 7.88 7.72 4.03
C HIS A 146 7.55 7.24 5.44
N ILE A 147 8.50 7.39 6.37
CA ILE A 147 8.32 7.02 7.78
C ILE A 147 7.66 8.19 8.48
N ILE A 148 6.48 7.99 9.04
CA ILE A 148 5.74 8.98 9.83
C ILE A 148 6.32 8.96 11.25
N ARG A 149 6.88 10.08 11.71
CA ARG A 149 7.67 10.13 12.95
C ARG A 149 6.95 10.76 14.13
N ASN A 150 5.92 11.54 13.90
CA ASN A 150 5.16 12.26 14.90
C ASN A 150 3.73 12.53 14.45
N TYR A 151 2.92 13.07 15.36
CA TYR A 151 1.52 13.35 15.10
C TYR A 151 1.32 14.42 14.00
N ASP A 152 2.13 15.47 13.98
CA ASP A 152 2.00 16.55 12.99
C ASP A 152 2.27 16.02 11.56
N ASP A 153 3.24 15.09 11.42
CA ASP A 153 3.54 14.44 10.14
C ASP A 153 2.39 13.50 9.73
N TYR A 154 1.81 12.77 10.68
CA TYR A 154 0.63 11.94 10.45
C TYR A 154 -0.56 12.77 9.98
N ASP A 155 -0.91 13.83 10.72
CA ASP A 155 -2.05 14.69 10.40
C ASP A 155 -1.90 15.36 9.04
N ARG A 156 -0.69 15.86 8.73
CA ARG A 156 -0.37 16.45 7.42
C ARG A 156 -0.56 15.44 6.27
N ILE A 157 -0.10 14.20 6.45
CA ILE A 157 -0.20 13.16 5.42
C ILE A 157 -1.64 12.66 5.30
N SER A 158 -2.35 12.50 6.41
CA SER A 158 -3.76 12.13 6.45
C SER A 158 -4.62 13.17 5.72
N CYS A 159 -4.41 14.45 6.01
CA CYS A 159 -5.03 15.55 5.28
C CYS A 159 -4.70 15.54 3.78
N TYR A 160 -3.44 15.26 3.42
CA TYR A 160 -3.03 15.12 2.02
C TYR A 160 -3.80 14.00 1.33
N ILE A 161 -3.87 12.81 1.92
CA ILE A 161 -4.61 11.66 1.36
C ILE A 161 -6.08 12.01 1.15
N HIS A 162 -6.71 12.63 2.16
CA HIS A 162 -8.13 12.97 2.12
C HIS A 162 -8.47 14.00 1.04
N HIS A 163 -7.63 15.01 0.87
CA HIS A 163 -7.87 16.11 -0.09
C HIS A 163 -7.28 15.87 -1.48
N ASN A 164 -6.54 14.77 -1.67
CA ASN A 164 -5.84 14.47 -2.92
C ASN A 164 -6.79 14.44 -4.14
N PRO A 165 -7.99 13.82 -4.09
CA PRO A 165 -8.90 13.84 -5.23
C PRO A 165 -9.30 15.26 -5.66
N GLY A 166 -9.58 16.16 -4.71
CA GLY A 166 -9.92 17.56 -4.98
C GLY A 166 -8.77 18.40 -5.55
N ARG A 167 -7.54 17.89 -5.49
CA ARG A 167 -6.32 18.54 -6.00
C ARG A 167 -5.63 17.71 -7.07
N TRP A 168 -6.37 16.89 -7.76
CA TRP A 168 -5.81 15.95 -8.74
C TRP A 168 -4.95 16.63 -9.81
N GLU A 169 -5.38 17.78 -10.33
CA GLU A 169 -4.63 18.52 -11.35
C GLU A 169 -3.31 19.12 -10.84
N GLU A 170 -3.18 19.27 -9.50
CA GLU A 170 -1.96 19.75 -8.84
C GLU A 170 -1.05 18.59 -8.40
N ASP A 171 -1.51 17.35 -8.53
CA ASP A 171 -0.79 16.18 -8.07
C ASP A 171 0.45 15.90 -8.95
N MET A 172 1.57 15.57 -8.32
CA MET A 172 2.83 15.22 -9.02
C MET A 172 2.71 13.98 -9.92
N PHE A 173 1.65 13.20 -9.77
CA PHE A 173 1.34 12.03 -10.58
C PHE A 173 0.29 12.29 -11.65
N TYR A 174 -0.21 13.54 -11.76
CA TYR A 174 -1.14 13.96 -12.82
C TYR A 174 -0.49 13.78 -14.20
N GLY A 175 -1.20 13.13 -15.13
CA GLY A 175 -0.70 12.88 -16.49
C GLY A 175 -1.23 11.59 -17.10
#